data_a6fcf638dfc508c190f2f57dd603d6e8
#
_entry.id   a6fcf638dfc508c190f2f57dd603d6e8
#
_cell.length_a   1.000
_cell.length_b   1.000
_cell.length_c   1.000
_cell.angle_alpha   90.00
_cell.angle_beta   90.00
_cell.angle_gamma   90.00
#
_symmetry.space_group_name_H-M   'P 1'
#
loop_
_entity.id
_entity.type
_entity.pdbx_description
1 polymer ?
#
loop_
_entity_poly.entity_id
_entity_poly.type
_entity_poly.pdbx_seq_one_letter_code
_entity_poly.pdbx_strand_id
1 'polypeptide(L)'
;MAGINKVILVGNLGAKPEVKYASNGNAISNLSVATSESWTDKSSGQKQERTEWHRVSLFGKLAEIAGQYLDKGSKVYVEGKLQTRKWQDQNGQDRYTTEVVVSGFN
;
A
#
# COMPACT_ATOMS: atom_id res chain seq x y z
N MET A 1 22.42 -5.05 -13.70
CA MET A 1 22.50 -3.76 -13.00
C MET A 1 22.05 -3.90 -11.57
N ALA A 2 22.75 -3.27 -10.69
CA ALA A 2 22.40 -3.29 -9.27
C ALA A 2 21.86 -1.93 -8.86
N GLY A 3 20.92 -1.94 -7.94
CA GLY A 3 20.36 -0.74 -7.38
C GLY A 3 19.56 -1.08 -6.15
N ILE A 4 19.05 -0.07 -5.48
CA ILE A 4 18.24 -0.26 -4.28
C ILE A 4 16.85 0.27 -4.58
N ASN A 5 15.84 -0.56 -4.31
CA ASN A 5 14.45 -0.15 -4.43
C ASN A 5 13.73 -0.70 -3.21
N LYS A 6 13.61 0.14 -2.19
CA LYS A 6 13.07 -0.29 -0.90
C LYS A 6 12.19 0.79 -0.32
N VAL A 7 11.02 0.40 0.13
CA VAL A 7 10.06 1.30 0.76
C VAL A 7 9.69 0.72 2.11
N ILE A 8 9.69 1.56 3.13
CA ILE A 8 9.26 1.20 4.47
C ILE A 8 8.13 2.14 4.87
N LEU A 9 7.00 1.56 5.26
CA LEU A 9 5.84 2.32 5.71
C LEU A 9 5.39 1.81 7.06
N VAL A 10 5.04 2.72 7.95
CA VAL A 10 4.34 2.40 9.19
C VAL A 10 3.10 3.28 9.22
N GLY A 11 1.95 2.67 9.17
CA GLY A 11 0.72 3.43 9.09
C GLY A 11 -0.49 2.59 9.43
N ASN A 12 -1.66 3.15 9.15
CA ASN A 12 -2.92 2.50 9.50
C ASN A 12 -3.72 2.20 8.26
N LEU A 13 -4.43 1.08 8.29
CA LEU A 13 -5.27 0.67 7.15
C LEU A 13 -6.53 1.51 7.08
N GLY A 14 -6.89 1.93 5.87
CA GLY A 14 -8.11 2.68 5.62
C GLY A 14 -9.33 1.80 5.46
N ALA A 15 -9.14 0.51 5.24
CA ALA A 15 -10.22 -0.44 5.04
C ALA A 15 -9.74 -1.83 5.40
N LYS A 16 -10.69 -2.73 5.64
CA LYS A 16 -10.37 -4.14 5.84
C LYS A 16 -9.78 -4.72 4.55
N PRO A 17 -8.66 -5.46 4.63
CA PRO A 17 -8.09 -6.08 3.43
C PRO A 17 -9.03 -7.09 2.80
N GLU A 18 -9.14 -7.03 1.48
CA GLU A 18 -9.88 -8.01 0.72
C GLU A 18 -8.88 -8.94 0.04
N VAL A 19 -9.16 -10.23 0.05
CA VAL A 19 -8.31 -11.22 -0.59
C VAL A 19 -9.01 -11.73 -1.84
N LYS A 20 -8.29 -11.65 -2.95
CA LYS A 20 -8.75 -12.19 -4.22
C LYS A 20 -7.76 -13.26 -4.68
N TYR A 21 -8.23 -14.15 -5.51
CA TYR A 21 -7.38 -15.22 -6.04
C TYR A 21 -7.24 -15.06 -7.55
N ALA A 22 -5.99 -15.10 -8.00
CA ALA A 22 -5.71 -15.06 -9.42
C ALA A 22 -6.09 -16.40 -10.07
N SER A 23 -6.12 -16.44 -11.39
CA SER A 23 -6.49 -17.65 -12.12
C SER A 23 -5.55 -18.83 -11.81
N ASN A 24 -4.33 -18.55 -11.40
CA ASN A 24 -3.37 -19.58 -11.01
C ASN A 24 -3.52 -20.01 -9.54
N GLY A 25 -4.52 -19.49 -8.83
CA GLY A 25 -4.77 -19.86 -7.45
C GLY A 25 -4.03 -19.03 -6.41
N ASN A 26 -3.18 -18.12 -6.82
CA ASN A 26 -2.42 -17.28 -5.88
C ASN A 26 -3.29 -16.18 -5.30
N ALA A 27 -3.16 -15.98 -3.99
CA ALA A 27 -3.88 -14.92 -3.30
C ALA A 27 -3.25 -13.55 -3.57
N ILE A 28 -4.08 -12.53 -3.70
CA ILE A 28 -3.66 -11.15 -3.89
C ILE A 28 -4.51 -10.28 -2.98
N SER A 29 -3.87 -9.35 -2.27
CA SER A 29 -4.58 -8.38 -1.46
C SER A 29 -4.00 -6.99 -1.69
N ASN A 30 -4.88 -6.02 -1.81
CA ASN A 30 -4.48 -4.61 -1.94
C ASN A 30 -4.86 -3.88 -0.67
N LEU A 31 -3.88 -3.17 -0.12
CA LEU A 31 -4.08 -2.40 1.11
C LEU A 31 -3.98 -0.91 0.80
N SER A 32 -4.76 -0.12 1.52
CA SER A 32 -4.59 1.33 1.56
C SER A 32 -4.00 1.68 2.92
N VAL A 33 -2.77 2.14 2.91
CA VAL A 33 -2.04 2.47 4.15
C VAL A 33 -1.89 3.97 4.24
N ALA A 34 -2.35 4.55 5.35
CA ALA A 34 -2.24 5.98 5.59
C ALA A 34 -1.04 6.27 6.47
N THR A 35 -0.20 7.18 6.02
CA THR A 35 0.85 7.75 6.86
C THR A 35 0.52 9.21 7.06
N SER A 36 0.60 9.67 8.30
CA SER A 36 0.22 11.05 8.63
C SER A 36 1.38 11.75 9.30
N GLU A 37 1.49 13.03 9.00
CA GLU A 37 2.43 13.89 9.70
C GLU A 37 1.69 15.15 10.14
N SER A 38 2.14 15.72 11.24
CA SER A 38 1.56 16.96 11.74
C SER A 38 2.68 17.90 12.13
N TRP A 39 2.42 19.18 11.98
CA TRP A 39 3.37 20.21 12.34
C TRP A 39 2.59 21.48 12.71
N THR A 40 3.29 22.42 13.34
CA THR A 40 2.71 23.70 13.67
C THR A 40 3.17 24.73 12.66
N ASP A 41 2.22 25.42 12.02
CA ASP A 41 2.53 26.49 11.10
C ASP A 41 3.07 27.68 11.86
N LYS A 42 4.28 28.09 11.52
CA LYS A 42 4.95 29.19 12.21
C LYS A 42 4.25 30.53 12.01
N SER A 43 3.59 30.74 10.88
CA SER A 43 2.92 32.02 10.64
C SER A 43 1.59 32.14 11.34
N SER A 44 0.81 31.09 11.42
CA SER A 44 -0.54 31.15 12.03
C SER A 44 -0.60 30.56 13.42
N GLY A 45 0.43 29.78 13.82
CA GLY A 45 0.40 29.05 15.07
C GLY A 45 -0.57 27.88 15.11
N GLN A 46 -1.18 27.57 13.97
CA GLN A 46 -2.14 26.49 13.89
C GLN A 46 -1.48 25.16 13.56
N LYS A 47 -2.05 24.11 14.12
CA LYS A 47 -1.58 22.76 13.85
C LYS A 47 -2.07 22.32 12.46
N GLN A 48 -1.15 21.83 11.66
CA GLN A 48 -1.45 21.31 10.33
C GLN A 48 -1.25 19.80 10.33
N GLU A 49 -2.03 19.13 9.51
CA GLU A 49 -1.93 17.68 9.37
C GLU A 49 -2.01 17.31 7.90
N ARG A 50 -1.21 16.32 7.51
CA ARG A 50 -1.21 15.83 6.14
C ARG A 50 -1.18 14.32 6.18
N THR A 51 -2.07 13.71 5.40
CA THR A 51 -2.14 12.26 5.28
C THR A 51 -1.83 11.86 3.85
N GLU A 52 -0.93 10.90 3.72
CA GLU A 52 -0.59 10.32 2.42
C GLU A 52 -1.12 8.89 2.39
N TRP A 53 -1.83 8.56 1.33
CA TRP A 53 -2.39 7.22 1.14
C TRP A 53 -1.49 6.43 0.20
N HIS A 54 -1.05 5.27 0.65
CA HIS A 54 -0.16 4.42 -0.12
C HIS A 54 -0.88 3.16 -0.54
N ARG A 55 -0.70 2.78 -1.79
CA ARG A 55 -1.25 1.53 -2.31
C ARG A 55 -0.21 0.44 -2.13
N VAL A 56 -0.59 -0.63 -1.44
CA VAL A 56 0.30 -1.73 -1.13
C VAL A 56 -0.32 -3.02 -1.65
N SER A 57 0.45 -3.80 -2.40
CA SER A 57 -0.01 -5.09 -2.92
C SER A 57 0.71 -6.22 -2.22
N LEU A 58 -0.05 -7.17 -1.72
CA LEU A 58 0.45 -8.37 -1.06
C LEU A 58 0.13 -9.59 -1.91
N PHE A 59 1.00 -10.57 -1.88
CA PHE A 59 0.83 -11.78 -2.67
C PHE A 59 1.04 -13.02 -1.83
N GLY A 60 0.35 -14.10 -2.22
CA GLY A 60 0.54 -15.41 -1.62
C GLY A 60 0.06 -15.49 -0.18
N LYS A 61 0.83 -16.18 0.63
CA LYS A 61 0.44 -16.44 2.01
C LYS A 61 0.31 -15.14 2.82
N LEU A 62 1.14 -14.16 2.52
CA LEU A 62 1.07 -12.88 3.22
C LEU A 62 -0.27 -12.19 2.97
N ALA A 63 -0.80 -12.29 1.74
CA ALA A 63 -2.12 -11.75 1.41
C ALA A 63 -3.21 -12.44 2.21
N GLU A 64 -3.14 -13.76 2.35
CA GLU A 64 -4.11 -14.52 3.11
C GLU A 64 -4.06 -14.16 4.60
N ILE A 65 -2.85 -14.02 5.15
CA ILE A 65 -2.68 -13.65 6.55
C ILE A 65 -3.28 -12.27 6.82
N ALA A 66 -3.02 -11.32 5.92
CA ALA A 66 -3.57 -9.98 6.07
C ALA A 66 -5.10 -10.00 6.08
N GLY A 67 -5.69 -10.81 5.20
CA GLY A 67 -7.15 -10.92 5.16
C GLY A 67 -7.75 -11.54 6.42
N GLN A 68 -6.99 -12.40 7.11
CA GLN A 68 -7.48 -13.06 8.32
C GLN A 68 -7.34 -12.19 9.57
N TYR A 69 -6.26 -11.42 9.66
CA TYR A 69 -5.91 -10.80 10.95
C TYR A 69 -5.99 -9.29 10.97
N LEU A 70 -6.03 -8.64 9.81
CA LEU A 70 -6.05 -7.18 9.74
C LEU A 70 -7.45 -6.65 9.50
N ASP A 71 -7.69 -5.45 9.98
CA ASP A 71 -8.97 -4.79 9.83
C ASP A 71 -8.76 -3.31 9.56
N LYS A 72 -9.85 -2.59 9.32
CA LYS A 72 -9.80 -1.14 9.20
C LYS A 72 -9.21 -0.54 10.47
N GLY A 73 -8.24 0.34 10.31
CA GLY A 73 -7.58 0.99 11.43
C GLY A 73 -6.38 0.24 11.97
N SER A 74 -6.14 -1.00 11.56
CA SER A 74 -4.98 -1.76 12.02
C SER A 74 -3.69 -1.03 11.70
N LYS A 75 -2.76 -1.01 12.63
CA LYS A 75 -1.44 -0.45 12.41
C LYS A 75 -0.54 -1.51 11.81
N VAL A 76 0.16 -1.15 10.74
CA VAL A 76 1.00 -2.11 10.03
C VAL A 76 2.37 -1.53 9.75
N TYR A 77 3.35 -2.41 9.71
CA TYR A 77 4.68 -2.13 9.20
C TYR A 77 4.79 -2.84 7.86
N VAL A 78 5.14 -2.10 6.82
CA VAL A 78 5.26 -2.65 5.47
C VAL A 78 6.65 -2.36 4.94
N GLU A 79 7.27 -3.38 4.39
CA GLU A 79 8.54 -3.23 3.72
C GLU A 79 8.43 -3.91 2.36
N GLY A 80 8.72 -3.18 1.30
CA GLY A 80 8.60 -3.68 -0.05
C GLY A 80 9.36 -2.84 -1.04
N LYS A 81 8.96 -2.90 -2.29
CA LYS A 81 9.59 -2.12 -3.35
C LYS A 81 8.54 -1.36 -4.13
N LEU A 82 8.96 -0.27 -4.76
CA LEU A 82 8.09 0.48 -5.66
C LEU A 82 8.04 -0.24 -7.00
N GLN A 83 6.85 -0.34 -7.54
CA GLN A 83 6.65 -0.90 -8.87
C GLN A 83 5.54 -0.14 -9.56
N THR A 84 5.76 0.22 -10.82
CA THR A 84 4.76 0.90 -11.64
C THR A 84 4.27 -0.09 -12.68
N ARG A 85 2.95 -0.25 -12.76
CA ARG A 85 2.36 -1.07 -13.80
C ARG A 85 1.53 -0.22 -14.75
N LYS A 86 1.51 -0.63 -16.00
CA LYS A 86 0.75 0.02 -17.05
C LYS A 86 -0.55 -0.77 -17.27
N TRP A 87 -1.65 -0.04 -17.45
CA TRP A 87 -2.93 -0.64 -17.74
C TRP A 87 -3.72 0.29 -18.65
N GLN A 88 -4.79 -0.22 -19.24
CA GLN A 88 -5.64 0.58 -20.10
C GLN A 88 -7.00 0.79 -19.44
N ASP A 89 -7.51 2.01 -19.55
CA ASP A 89 -8.84 2.32 -19.02
C ASP A 89 -9.91 1.95 -20.06
N GLN A 90 -11.16 2.25 -19.74
CA GLN A 90 -12.29 1.93 -20.59
C GLN A 90 -12.25 2.63 -21.94
N ASN A 91 -11.54 3.74 -22.02
CA ASN A 91 -11.38 4.51 -23.25
C ASN A 91 -10.16 4.11 -24.05
N GLY A 92 -9.47 3.06 -23.63
CA GLY A 92 -8.27 2.57 -24.31
C GLY A 92 -7.03 3.41 -24.06
N GLN A 93 -7.08 4.34 -23.11
CA GLN A 93 -5.93 5.18 -22.78
C GLN A 93 -5.01 4.47 -21.80
N ASP A 94 -3.71 4.65 -22.01
CA ASP A 94 -2.71 4.08 -21.13
C ASP A 94 -2.71 4.81 -19.78
N ARG A 95 -2.73 4.02 -18.72
CA ARG A 95 -2.65 4.53 -17.34
C ARG A 95 -1.53 3.83 -16.61
N TYR A 96 -1.01 4.48 -15.61
CA TYR A 96 0.10 3.97 -14.81
C TYR A 96 -0.28 4.02 -13.33
N THR A 97 0.01 2.94 -12.63
CA THR A 97 -0.22 2.89 -11.19
C THR A 97 1.09 2.48 -10.52
N THR A 98 1.53 3.31 -9.57
CA THR A 98 2.71 3.01 -8.77
C THR A 98 2.26 2.53 -7.40
N GLU A 99 2.80 1.40 -7.00
CA GLU A 99 2.42 0.78 -5.74
C GLU A 99 3.62 0.17 -5.06
N VAL A 100 3.46 -0.11 -3.77
CA VAL A 100 4.47 -0.84 -3.00
C VAL A 100 4.11 -2.31 -3.07
N VAL A 101 5.03 -3.12 -3.55
CA VAL A 101 4.81 -4.56 -3.71
C VAL A 101 5.58 -5.29 -2.63
N VAL A 102 4.87 -6.13 -1.87
CA VAL A 102 5.46 -6.96 -0.84
C VAL A 102 5.32 -8.41 -1.27
N SER A 103 6.43 -9.09 -1.44
CA SER A 103 6.44 -10.49 -1.83
C SER A 103 7.39 -11.25 -0.93
N GLY A 104 7.01 -12.49 -0.59
CA GLY A 104 7.82 -13.34 0.25
C GLY A 104 7.67 -13.02 1.72
N PHE A 105 8.67 -13.37 2.48
CA PHE A 105 8.68 -13.18 3.93
C PHE A 105 9.56 -12.02 4.32
N ASN A 106 8.94 -11.08 5.01
CA ASN A 106 9.70 -9.99 5.62
C ASN A 106 9.08 -9.63 6.95
#